data_897a0bf0e9dca7cb266598d1a32c077b
#
_entry.id   897a0bf0e9dca7cb266598d1a32c077b
#
_cell.length_a   1.000
_cell.length_b   1.000
_cell.length_c   1.000
_cell.angle_alpha   90.00
_cell.angle_beta   90.00
_cell.angle_gamma   90.00
#
_symmetry.space_group_name_H-M   'P 1'
#
loop_
_entity.id
_entity.type
_entity.pdbx_description
1 polymer ?
#
loop_
_entity_poly.entity_id
_entity_poly.type
_entity_poly.pdbx_seq_one_letter_code
_entity_poly.pdbx_strand_id
1 'polypeptide(L)'
;MVTASESVEGDGQSVPLFNRYTDKFYEVFPFYLSIGMTPEQFWDGDPSLPKYYRKAHELQRKRRNEDMWLQGMYFYEALCDVSPVMNAFAKKGTKPHPYTDRPYSITKDDLAEERKLREQREREKAKQYMLSKMAKINKMFES
;
A
#
# COMPACT_ATOMS: atom_id res chain seq x y z
N MET A 1 -19.24 -80.80 -13.94
CA MET A 1 -18.78 -80.06 -12.75
C MET A 1 -18.57 -78.64 -13.17
N VAL A 2 -19.39 -77.76 -12.70
CA VAL A 2 -19.51 -76.38 -13.11
C VAL A 2 -18.65 -75.55 -12.14
N THR A 3 -17.74 -74.77 -12.64
CA THR A 3 -17.04 -73.78 -11.85
C THR A 3 -17.52 -72.38 -12.25
N ALA A 4 -18.09 -71.70 -11.29
CA ALA A 4 -18.63 -70.35 -11.35
C ALA A 4 -17.46 -69.35 -11.50
N SER A 5 -17.58 -68.48 -12.46
CA SER A 5 -16.73 -67.27 -12.60
C SER A 5 -17.40 -66.13 -11.82
N GLU A 6 -16.82 -65.69 -10.76
CA GLU A 6 -17.16 -64.44 -10.07
C GLU A 6 -16.76 -63.25 -10.92
N SER A 7 -17.73 -62.53 -11.40
CA SER A 7 -17.57 -61.19 -12.00
C SER A 7 -17.52 -60.17 -10.91
N VAL A 8 -16.38 -59.54 -10.70
CA VAL A 8 -16.21 -58.35 -9.87
C VAL A 8 -16.84 -57.18 -10.61
N GLU A 9 -18.01 -56.72 -10.19
CA GLU A 9 -18.61 -55.46 -10.58
C GLU A 9 -17.80 -54.34 -9.91
N GLY A 10 -16.95 -53.70 -10.71
CA GLY A 10 -16.36 -52.42 -10.35
C GLY A 10 -17.40 -51.31 -10.52
N ASP A 11 -17.97 -50.84 -9.42
CA ASP A 11 -18.83 -49.66 -9.37
C ASP A 11 -17.97 -48.38 -9.66
N GLY A 12 -17.70 -48.19 -10.92
CA GLY A 12 -17.09 -46.99 -11.46
C GLY A 12 -18.18 -45.96 -11.74
N GLN A 13 -18.66 -45.27 -10.73
CA GLN A 13 -19.45 -44.04 -10.92
C GLN A 13 -18.54 -43.00 -11.61
N SER A 14 -18.50 -43.02 -12.92
CA SER A 14 -17.95 -41.92 -13.71
C SER A 14 -18.87 -40.74 -13.60
N VAL A 15 -18.58 -39.82 -12.66
CA VAL A 15 -19.25 -38.53 -12.59
C VAL A 15 -19.02 -37.84 -13.94
N PRO A 16 -20.10 -37.45 -14.66
CA PRO A 16 -19.96 -36.85 -15.97
C PRO A 16 -19.05 -35.62 -15.89
N LEU A 17 -17.98 -35.56 -16.71
CA LEU A 17 -17.03 -34.45 -16.78
C LEU A 17 -17.73 -33.09 -16.97
N PHE A 18 -18.91 -33.07 -17.57
CA PHE A 18 -19.71 -31.88 -17.82
C PHE A 18 -20.16 -31.18 -16.55
N ASN A 19 -20.53 -31.88 -15.48
CA ASN A 19 -20.92 -31.26 -14.22
C ASN A 19 -19.77 -30.60 -13.48
N ARG A 20 -18.55 -31.10 -13.60
CA ARG A 20 -17.36 -30.49 -12.94
C ARG A 20 -17.03 -29.11 -13.43
N TYR A 21 -17.16 -28.85 -14.74
CA TYR A 21 -16.89 -27.52 -15.28
C TYR A 21 -17.97 -26.51 -14.87
N THR A 22 -19.23 -26.89 -14.99
CA THR A 22 -20.37 -26.03 -14.60
C THR A 22 -20.32 -25.70 -13.11
N ASP A 23 -20.05 -26.67 -12.25
CA ASP A 23 -19.93 -26.47 -10.80
C ASP A 23 -18.80 -25.47 -10.48
N LYS A 24 -17.68 -25.58 -11.19
CA LYS A 24 -16.55 -24.65 -11.05
C LYS A 24 -16.90 -23.23 -11.45
N PHE A 25 -17.68 -23.03 -12.52
CA PHE A 25 -18.15 -21.71 -12.93
C PHE A 25 -19.06 -21.10 -11.86
N TYR A 26 -20.01 -21.86 -11.32
CA TYR A 26 -20.89 -21.38 -10.23
C TYR A 26 -20.12 -21.11 -8.93
N GLU A 27 -19.09 -21.89 -8.62
CA GLU A 27 -18.23 -21.65 -7.45
C GLU A 27 -17.49 -20.30 -7.53
N VAL A 28 -16.97 -19.93 -8.71
CA VAL A 28 -16.19 -18.70 -8.87
C VAL A 28 -17.03 -17.48 -9.21
N PHE A 29 -18.25 -17.65 -9.68
CA PHE A 29 -19.14 -16.57 -10.10
C PHE A 29 -19.34 -15.47 -9.04
N PRO A 30 -19.63 -15.80 -7.75
CA PRO A 30 -19.78 -14.77 -6.71
C PRO A 30 -18.54 -13.89 -6.53
N PHE A 31 -17.35 -14.46 -6.72
CA PHE A 31 -16.12 -13.68 -6.68
C PHE A 31 -16.10 -12.63 -7.78
N TYR A 32 -16.42 -13.00 -9.02
CA TYR A 32 -16.42 -12.06 -10.13
C TYR A 32 -17.49 -10.98 -9.99
N LEU A 33 -18.66 -11.31 -9.48
CA LEU A 33 -19.68 -10.32 -9.12
C LEU A 33 -19.17 -9.32 -8.08
N SER A 34 -18.45 -9.81 -7.05
CA SER A 34 -17.92 -8.96 -5.97
C SER A 34 -16.86 -7.98 -6.43
N ILE A 35 -16.18 -8.25 -7.55
CA ILE A 35 -15.19 -7.36 -8.15
C ILE A 35 -15.75 -6.52 -9.32
N GLY A 36 -17.09 -6.50 -9.49
CA GLY A 36 -17.78 -5.62 -10.40
C GLY A 36 -18.06 -6.17 -11.80
N MET A 37 -17.87 -7.47 -12.01
CA MET A 37 -18.27 -8.12 -13.27
C MET A 37 -19.78 -8.35 -13.27
N THR A 38 -20.45 -8.06 -14.39
CA THR A 38 -21.88 -8.35 -14.51
C THR A 38 -22.16 -9.81 -14.88
N PRO A 39 -23.35 -10.34 -14.59
CA PRO A 39 -23.73 -11.69 -15.02
C PRO A 39 -23.57 -11.90 -16.54
N GLU A 40 -23.98 -10.93 -17.34
CA GLU A 40 -23.90 -10.99 -18.80
C GLU A 40 -22.44 -11.04 -19.26
N GLN A 41 -21.56 -10.24 -18.63
CA GLN A 41 -20.12 -10.26 -18.94
C GLN A 41 -19.47 -11.60 -18.56
N PHE A 42 -19.94 -12.24 -17.51
CA PHE A 42 -19.40 -13.51 -17.05
C PHE A 42 -19.87 -14.68 -17.91
N TRP A 43 -21.15 -14.72 -18.30
CA TRP A 43 -21.74 -15.86 -19.03
C TRP A 43 -21.63 -15.73 -20.54
N ASP A 44 -21.85 -14.52 -21.07
CA ASP A 44 -21.98 -14.25 -22.51
C ASP A 44 -20.84 -13.40 -23.05
N GLY A 45 -19.95 -12.90 -22.18
CA GLY A 45 -18.85 -12.04 -22.57
C GLY A 45 -17.65 -12.80 -23.12
N ASP A 46 -16.60 -12.04 -23.47
CA ASP A 46 -15.33 -12.57 -23.90
C ASP A 46 -14.71 -13.45 -22.79
N PRO A 47 -14.35 -14.72 -23.08
CA PRO A 47 -13.73 -15.64 -22.12
C PRO A 47 -12.44 -15.11 -21.47
N SER A 48 -11.81 -14.10 -22.05
CA SER A 48 -10.61 -13.46 -21.48
C SER A 48 -10.92 -12.42 -20.40
N LEU A 49 -12.15 -11.87 -20.35
CA LEU A 49 -12.55 -10.83 -19.40
C LEU A 49 -12.30 -11.19 -17.93
N PRO A 50 -12.63 -12.39 -17.45
CA PRO A 50 -12.38 -12.78 -16.05
C PRO A 50 -10.91 -12.60 -15.63
N LYS A 51 -9.97 -12.83 -16.55
CA LYS A 51 -8.54 -12.63 -16.30
C LYS A 51 -8.22 -11.16 -16.02
N TYR A 52 -8.80 -10.24 -16.78
CA TYR A 52 -8.55 -8.80 -16.61
C TYR A 52 -9.22 -8.27 -15.34
N TYR A 53 -10.43 -8.71 -15.03
CA TYR A 53 -11.11 -8.36 -13.77
C TYR A 53 -10.30 -8.81 -12.55
N ARG A 54 -9.78 -10.04 -12.56
CA ARG A 54 -8.91 -10.55 -11.49
C ARG A 54 -7.66 -9.69 -11.36
N LYS A 55 -7.00 -9.37 -12.48
CA LYS A 55 -5.80 -8.54 -12.48
C LYS A 55 -6.05 -7.13 -11.96
N ALA A 56 -7.16 -6.52 -12.38
CA ALA A 56 -7.58 -5.20 -11.88
C ALA A 56 -7.82 -5.23 -10.38
N HIS A 57 -8.50 -6.25 -9.87
CA HIS A 57 -8.72 -6.43 -8.44
C HIS A 57 -7.44 -6.63 -7.64
N GLU A 58 -6.47 -7.40 -8.15
CA GLU A 58 -5.15 -7.54 -7.53
C GLU A 58 -4.43 -6.19 -7.43
N LEU A 59 -4.46 -5.39 -8.49
CA LEU A 59 -3.88 -4.04 -8.50
C LEU A 59 -4.58 -3.10 -7.52
N GLN A 60 -5.91 -3.15 -7.41
CA GLN A 60 -6.66 -2.37 -6.43
C GLN A 60 -6.31 -2.77 -5.00
N ARG A 61 -6.18 -4.07 -4.72
CA ARG A 61 -5.75 -4.56 -3.40
C ARG A 61 -4.35 -4.08 -3.06
N LYS A 62 -3.44 -4.11 -4.03
CA LYS A 62 -2.06 -3.63 -3.83
C LYS A 62 -2.06 -2.14 -3.50
N ARG A 63 -2.75 -1.30 -4.29
CA ARG A 63 -2.87 0.14 -4.02
C ARG A 63 -3.47 0.42 -2.64
N ARG A 64 -4.58 -0.23 -2.30
CA ARG A 64 -5.19 -0.08 -0.96
C ARG A 64 -4.21 -0.44 0.16
N ASN A 65 -3.40 -1.48 -0.01
CA ASN A 65 -2.40 -1.85 0.99
C ASN A 65 -1.28 -0.80 1.09
N GLU A 66 -0.85 -0.23 -0.03
CA GLU A 66 0.12 0.87 -0.07
C GLU A 66 -0.45 2.13 0.62
N ASP A 67 -1.71 2.48 0.36
CA ASP A 67 -2.41 3.61 0.99
C ASP A 67 -2.54 3.41 2.50
N MET A 68 -2.93 2.21 2.95
CA MET A 68 -3.02 1.89 4.38
C MET A 68 -1.66 1.93 5.08
N TRP A 69 -0.61 1.48 4.40
CA TRP A 69 0.74 1.56 4.92
C TRP A 69 1.18 3.02 5.09
N LEU A 70 0.95 3.85 4.06
CA LEU A 70 1.23 5.28 4.11
C LEU A 70 0.45 5.97 5.23
N GLN A 71 -0.83 5.66 5.38
CA GLN A 71 -1.66 6.16 6.48
C GLN A 71 -1.09 5.75 7.84
N GLY A 72 -0.61 4.49 7.96
CA GLY A 72 0.07 4.02 9.16
C GLY A 72 1.32 4.83 9.51
N MET A 73 2.09 5.26 8.51
CA MET A 73 3.26 6.13 8.70
C MET A 73 2.88 7.49 9.27
N TYR A 74 1.80 8.12 8.80
CA TYR A 74 1.30 9.37 9.36
C TYR A 74 0.84 9.22 10.82
N PHE A 75 0.15 8.13 11.14
CA PHE A 75 -0.23 7.85 12.53
C PHE A 75 0.98 7.63 13.43
N TYR A 76 1.97 6.89 12.95
CA TYR A 76 3.21 6.66 13.69
C TYR A 76 3.94 7.98 13.97
N GLU A 77 4.08 8.84 12.97
CA GLU A 77 4.69 10.17 13.11
C GLU A 77 3.93 11.02 14.12
N ALA A 78 2.60 11.12 14.00
CA ALA A 78 1.78 11.86 14.92
C ALA A 78 1.92 11.37 16.38
N LEU A 79 2.00 10.06 16.60
CA LEU A 79 2.25 9.49 17.92
C LEU A 79 3.65 9.83 18.45
N CYS A 80 4.68 9.81 17.59
CA CYS A 80 6.02 10.23 17.96
C CYS A 80 6.07 11.71 18.35
N ASP A 81 5.36 12.57 17.62
CA ASP A 81 5.32 14.01 17.86
C ASP A 81 4.65 14.37 19.21
N VAL A 82 3.62 13.65 19.60
CA VAL A 82 2.94 13.85 20.89
C VAL A 82 3.58 13.10 22.04
N SER A 83 4.43 12.10 21.78
CA SER A 83 5.10 11.26 22.77
C SER A 83 5.79 12.05 23.89
N PRO A 84 6.50 13.17 23.64
CA PRO A 84 7.15 13.94 24.71
C PRO A 84 6.19 14.47 25.76
N VAL A 85 4.96 14.83 25.39
CA VAL A 85 3.94 15.37 26.32
C VAL A 85 3.09 14.29 26.98
N MET A 86 3.03 13.10 26.38
CA MET A 86 2.32 11.94 26.93
C MET A 86 3.12 11.20 28.01
N ASN A 87 4.40 11.51 28.18
CA ASN A 87 5.23 10.91 29.21
C ASN A 87 4.82 11.39 30.60
N ALA A 88 4.55 10.45 31.51
CA ALA A 88 4.17 10.75 32.90
C ALA A 88 5.22 11.58 33.67
N PHE A 89 6.49 11.55 33.25
CA PHE A 89 7.62 12.30 33.81
C PHE A 89 8.00 13.52 32.96
N ALA A 90 7.15 13.96 32.05
CA ALA A 90 7.43 15.12 31.23
C ALA A 90 7.62 16.37 32.10
N LYS A 91 8.65 17.18 31.81
CA LYS A 91 8.90 18.43 32.50
C LYS A 91 7.79 19.42 32.21
N LYS A 92 7.43 20.26 33.23
CA LYS A 92 6.43 21.33 33.03
C LYS A 92 6.88 22.24 31.88
N GLY A 93 6.01 22.42 30.88
CA GLY A 93 6.30 23.22 29.68
C GLY A 93 6.84 22.44 28.49
N THR A 94 6.96 21.10 28.57
CA THR A 94 7.25 20.26 27.41
C THR A 94 6.15 20.46 26.36
N LYS A 95 6.56 20.69 25.12
CA LYS A 95 5.63 20.83 23.97
C LYS A 95 5.77 19.64 23.05
N PRO A 96 4.71 19.25 22.34
CA PRO A 96 4.81 18.25 21.28
C PRO A 96 5.70 18.78 20.16
N HIS A 97 6.26 17.89 19.38
CA HIS A 97 6.89 18.27 18.13
C HIS A 97 5.81 18.75 17.15
N PRO A 98 6.09 19.75 16.31
CA PRO A 98 5.15 20.18 15.29
C PRO A 98 4.94 19.06 14.29
N TYR A 99 3.70 18.80 13.93
CA TYR A 99 3.37 17.86 12.85
C TYR A 99 3.98 18.31 11.53
N THR A 100 4.25 17.37 10.65
CA THR A 100 4.84 17.66 9.34
C THR A 100 4.01 18.68 8.55
N ASP A 101 4.66 19.68 7.97
CA ASP A 101 4.01 20.73 7.18
C ASP A 101 3.54 20.25 5.81
N ARG A 102 4.01 19.09 5.39
CA ARG A 102 3.81 18.56 4.03
C ARG A 102 3.60 17.06 4.04
N PRO A 103 2.80 16.53 3.09
CA PRO A 103 2.66 15.10 2.91
C PRO A 103 3.99 14.48 2.46
N TYR A 104 4.14 13.17 2.68
CA TYR A 104 5.29 12.41 2.18
C TYR A 104 5.36 12.47 0.66
N SER A 105 6.57 12.69 0.14
CA SER A 105 6.84 12.70 -1.30
C SER A 105 6.71 11.29 -1.86
N ILE A 106 5.69 11.06 -2.69
CA ILE A 106 5.39 9.74 -3.25
C ILE A 106 5.79 9.66 -4.72
N THR A 107 5.63 10.76 -5.45
CA THR A 107 5.94 10.81 -6.88
C THR A 107 7.39 11.20 -7.14
N LYS A 108 7.88 10.91 -8.35
CA LYS A 108 9.23 11.34 -8.75
C LYS A 108 9.36 12.86 -8.78
N ASP A 109 8.27 13.54 -9.13
CA ASP A 109 8.24 15.01 -9.20
C ASP A 109 8.28 15.62 -7.79
N ASP A 110 7.50 15.07 -6.84
CA ASP A 110 7.55 15.49 -5.44
C ASP A 110 8.94 15.31 -4.83
N LEU A 111 9.59 14.17 -5.11
CA LEU A 111 10.96 13.90 -4.65
C LEU A 111 11.99 14.88 -5.25
N ALA A 112 11.80 15.27 -6.52
CA ALA A 112 12.67 16.25 -7.16
C ALA A 112 12.47 17.65 -6.57
N GLU A 113 11.24 18.03 -6.27
CA GLU A 113 10.91 19.30 -5.60
C GLU A 113 11.46 19.35 -4.18
N GLU A 114 11.28 18.29 -3.41
CA GLU A 114 11.81 18.17 -2.05
C GLU A 114 13.34 18.31 -2.04
N ARG A 115 14.02 17.69 -3.01
CA ARG A 115 15.48 17.78 -3.16
C ARG A 115 15.93 19.21 -3.43
N LYS A 116 15.26 19.92 -4.34
CA LYS A 116 15.54 21.33 -4.62
C LYS A 116 15.35 22.21 -3.39
N LEU A 117 14.26 22.00 -2.66
CA LEU A 117 13.96 22.75 -1.45
C LEU A 117 14.98 22.51 -0.35
N ARG A 118 15.44 21.27 -0.18
CA ARG A 118 16.51 20.91 0.76
C ARG A 118 17.80 21.62 0.42
N GLU A 119 18.22 21.59 -0.84
CA GLU A 119 19.41 22.30 -1.31
C GLU A 119 19.33 23.81 -1.08
N GLN A 120 18.18 24.43 -1.33
CA GLN A 120 17.97 25.86 -1.05
C GLN A 120 18.12 26.16 0.44
N ARG A 121 17.47 25.37 1.30
CA ARG A 121 17.59 25.53 2.77
C ARG A 121 19.03 25.37 3.26
N GLU A 122 19.77 24.43 2.73
CA GLU A 122 21.19 24.24 3.07
C GLU A 122 22.04 25.42 2.61
N ARG A 123 21.82 25.93 1.41
CA ARG A 123 22.52 27.15 0.88
C ARG A 123 22.21 28.36 1.75
N GLU A 124 20.97 28.57 2.16
CA GLU A 124 20.59 29.67 3.03
C GLU A 124 21.24 29.57 4.41
N LYS A 125 21.21 28.37 5.01
CA LYS A 125 21.90 28.13 6.29
C LYS A 125 23.40 28.38 6.19
N ALA A 126 24.04 27.91 5.13
CA ALA A 126 25.45 28.15 4.88
C ALA A 126 25.76 29.66 4.72
N LYS A 127 24.91 30.40 3.96
CA LYS A 127 25.02 31.83 3.80
C LYS A 127 24.89 32.58 5.15
N GLN A 128 23.86 32.24 5.94
CA GLN A 128 23.68 32.86 7.25
C GLN A 128 24.83 32.55 8.20
N TYR A 129 25.35 31.32 8.18
CA TYR A 129 26.54 30.96 8.96
C TYR A 129 27.77 31.76 8.56
N MET A 130 28.01 31.92 7.27
CA MET A 130 29.12 32.76 6.74
C MET A 130 28.98 34.22 7.16
N LEU A 131 27.77 34.78 7.02
CA LEU A 131 27.51 36.19 7.43
C LEU A 131 27.69 36.37 8.94
N SER A 132 27.25 35.41 9.76
CA SER A 132 27.43 35.46 11.21
C SER A 132 28.92 35.38 11.61
N LYS A 133 29.69 34.58 10.89
CA LYS A 133 31.16 34.52 11.07
C LYS A 133 31.86 35.82 10.68
N MET A 134 31.51 36.37 9.52
CA MET A 134 32.05 37.66 9.07
C MET A 134 31.74 38.77 10.06
N ALA A 135 30.51 38.84 10.57
CA ALA A 135 30.13 39.85 11.58
C ALA A 135 30.94 39.69 12.89
N LYS A 136 31.24 38.47 13.32
CA LYS A 136 32.10 38.22 14.49
C LYS A 136 33.51 38.65 14.25
N ILE A 137 34.08 38.38 13.08
CA ILE A 137 35.43 38.76 12.70
C ILE A 137 35.55 40.29 12.65
N ASN A 138 34.64 40.98 11.99
CA ASN A 138 34.63 42.45 11.92
C ASN A 138 34.59 43.06 13.33
N LYS A 139 33.76 42.53 14.24
CA LYS A 139 33.71 42.98 15.62
C LYS A 139 35.03 42.82 16.39
N MET A 140 35.83 41.82 16.02
CA MET A 140 37.15 41.60 16.62
C MET A 140 38.22 42.55 16.09
N PHE A 141 38.03 43.13 14.92
CA PHE A 141 38.95 44.11 14.34
C PHE A 141 38.60 45.58 14.70
N GLU A 142 37.39 45.83 15.19
CA GLU A 142 36.90 47.13 15.62
C GLU A 142 37.17 47.41 17.13
N SER A 143 37.62 46.41 17.88
CA SER A 143 37.95 46.49 19.31
C SER A 143 39.46 46.54 19.52
#